data_526c77876a16b61196ee590f79b36419
#
_entry.id   526c77876a16b61196ee590f79b36419
#
_cell.length_a   1.000
_cell.length_b   1.000
_cell.length_c   1.000
_cell.angle_alpha   90.00
_cell.angle_beta   90.00
_cell.angle_gamma   90.00
#
_symmetry.space_group_name_H-M   'P 1'
#
loop_
_entity.id
_entity.type
_entity.pdbx_description
1 polymer ?
#
loop_
_entity_poly.entity_id
_entity_poly.type
_entity_poly.pdbx_seq_one_letter_code
_entity_poly.pdbx_strand_id
1 'polypeptide(L)'
;MNNNNKQQIVANIKAYQSRKGLSQNKTADKLGISPATLSAIYDTDKWGQLSPQMWNEVDTRLASITNAQSGWQIRETDNFSTIKAIVKTAEQTGGLYCVTGETGLGKTVTLKALAQEPNHHYVLCEYLMQPRQLLAAICRGLDVEYVGKPQVLLDNICRFFQQKRQQVLLLDDVGKLPNECYRVIQLIYDKLGERCGIVLTGTNYLKQHLLKCAAADKMSFREL
;
A
#
# COMPACT_ATOMS: atom_id res chain seq x y z
N MET A 1 -9.07 -6.56 36.22
CA MET A 1 -8.36 -6.92 34.99
C MET A 1 -7.15 -7.77 35.37
N ASN A 2 -6.96 -8.93 34.73
CA ASN A 2 -5.90 -9.88 35.08
C ASN A 2 -4.55 -9.40 34.48
N ASN A 3 -3.43 -9.71 35.12
CA ASN A 3 -2.10 -9.27 34.66
C ASN A 3 -1.77 -9.74 33.23
N ASN A 4 -2.24 -10.92 32.82
CA ASN A 4 -2.09 -11.40 31.44
C ASN A 4 -2.75 -10.49 30.41
N ASN A 5 -3.93 -9.94 30.70
CA ASN A 5 -4.61 -9.01 29.81
C ASN A 5 -3.85 -7.69 29.68
N LYS A 6 -3.27 -7.18 30.79
CA LYS A 6 -2.45 -5.96 30.77
C LYS A 6 -1.19 -6.16 29.91
N GLN A 7 -0.51 -7.31 30.05
CA GLN A 7 0.64 -7.66 29.22
C GLN A 7 0.29 -7.70 27.73
N GLN A 8 -0.88 -8.27 27.39
CA GLN A 8 -1.35 -8.32 26.01
C GLN A 8 -1.61 -6.93 25.44
N ILE A 9 -2.22 -6.02 26.22
CA ILE A 9 -2.45 -4.61 25.80
C ILE A 9 -1.12 -3.91 25.56
N VAL A 10 -0.14 -4.06 26.46
CA VAL A 10 1.20 -3.48 26.29
C VAL A 10 1.89 -4.01 25.04
N ALA A 11 1.83 -5.33 24.78
CA ALA A 11 2.39 -5.94 23.57
C ALA A 11 1.73 -5.38 22.30
N ASN A 12 0.42 -5.25 22.31
CA ASN A 12 -0.35 -4.69 21.18
C ASN A 12 -0.02 -3.22 20.92
N ILE A 13 0.17 -2.39 21.97
CA ILE A 13 0.58 -0.98 21.82
C ILE A 13 1.99 -0.91 21.22
N LYS A 14 2.94 -1.70 21.70
CA LYS A 14 4.32 -1.75 21.17
C LYS A 14 4.33 -2.20 19.70
N ALA A 15 3.56 -3.22 19.36
CA ALA A 15 3.39 -3.68 17.98
C ALA A 15 2.80 -2.60 17.07
N TYR A 16 1.77 -1.88 17.52
CA TYR A 16 1.20 -0.75 16.80
C TYR A 16 2.23 0.37 16.59
N GLN A 17 2.96 0.74 17.64
CA GLN A 17 3.99 1.76 17.61
C GLN A 17 5.10 1.42 16.60
N SER A 18 5.63 0.20 16.66
CA SER A 18 6.68 -0.28 15.74
C SER A 18 6.20 -0.33 14.30
N ARG A 19 4.99 -0.87 14.06
CA ARG A 19 4.40 -0.98 12.71
C ARG A 19 4.18 0.38 12.04
N LYS A 20 3.86 1.42 12.84
CA LYS A 20 3.60 2.78 12.33
C LYS A 20 4.79 3.72 12.44
N GLY A 21 5.93 3.28 12.98
CA GLY A 21 7.12 4.11 13.18
C GLY A 21 6.87 5.32 14.07
N LEU A 22 5.96 5.21 15.05
CA LEU A 22 5.56 6.33 15.89
C LEU A 22 6.48 6.50 17.08
N SER A 23 6.78 7.76 17.46
CA SER A 23 7.39 8.06 18.74
C SER A 23 6.40 7.81 19.89
N GLN A 24 6.91 7.64 21.11
CA GLN A 24 6.07 7.42 22.29
C GLN A 24 5.04 8.54 22.49
N ASN A 25 5.41 9.81 22.30
CA ASN A 25 4.50 10.95 22.41
C ASN A 25 3.38 10.91 21.35
N LYS A 26 3.70 10.59 20.09
CA LYS A 26 2.70 10.42 19.04
C LYS A 26 1.78 9.23 19.27
N THR A 27 2.30 8.17 19.90
CA THR A 27 1.49 7.00 20.27
C THR A 27 0.51 7.36 21.39
N ALA A 28 0.96 8.09 22.41
CA ALA A 28 0.11 8.58 23.49
C ALA A 28 -1.02 9.48 22.96
N ASP A 29 -0.70 10.42 22.06
CA ASP A 29 -1.68 11.30 21.40
C ASP A 29 -2.73 10.51 20.61
N LYS A 30 -2.31 9.51 19.84
CA LYS A 30 -3.24 8.63 19.10
C LYS A 30 -4.14 7.80 20.01
N LEU A 31 -3.65 7.38 21.16
CA LEU A 31 -4.41 6.68 22.18
C LEU A 31 -5.24 7.64 23.05
N GLY A 32 -5.09 8.98 22.88
CA GLY A 32 -5.78 10.00 23.65
C GLY A 32 -5.45 9.96 25.14
N ILE A 33 -4.21 9.61 25.48
CA ILE A 33 -3.68 9.56 26.84
C ILE A 33 -2.44 10.44 26.95
N SER A 34 -2.05 10.80 28.19
CA SER A 34 -0.81 11.55 28.38
C SER A 34 0.43 10.68 28.13
N PRO A 35 1.57 11.26 27.68
CA PRO A 35 2.83 10.54 27.59
C PRO A 35 3.27 9.89 28.90
N ALA A 36 2.95 10.53 30.03
CA ALA A 36 3.22 10.00 31.37
C ALA A 36 2.41 8.72 31.65
N THR A 37 1.11 8.73 31.26
CA THR A 37 0.25 7.54 31.35
C THR A 37 0.78 6.40 30.49
N LEU A 38 1.23 6.68 29.26
CA LEU A 38 1.82 5.64 28.39
C LEU A 38 3.12 5.10 28.99
N SER A 39 3.97 5.94 29.58
CA SER A 39 5.14 5.49 30.33
C SER A 39 4.78 4.56 31.49
N ALA A 40 3.75 4.89 32.25
CA ALA A 40 3.27 4.05 33.35
C ALA A 40 2.69 2.71 32.86
N ILE A 41 2.07 2.67 31.66
CA ILE A 41 1.60 1.44 31.02
C ILE A 41 2.78 0.54 30.62
N TYR A 42 3.90 1.10 30.21
CA TYR A 42 5.11 0.33 29.85
C TYR A 42 5.90 -0.17 31.06
N ASP A 43 5.68 0.43 32.23
CA ASP A 43 6.36 0.12 33.48
C ASP A 43 5.47 -0.77 34.37
N THR A 44 5.85 -2.05 34.50
CA THR A 44 5.05 -3.05 35.26
C THR A 44 4.86 -2.67 36.72
N ASP A 45 5.81 -1.96 37.34
CA ASP A 45 5.76 -1.58 38.73
C ASP A 45 4.70 -0.48 39.00
N LYS A 46 4.32 0.24 37.95
CA LYS A 46 3.32 1.30 38.01
C LYS A 46 1.90 0.85 37.67
N TRP A 47 1.70 -0.41 37.28
CA TRP A 47 0.38 -0.92 36.90
C TRP A 47 -0.68 -0.84 38.00
N GLY A 48 -0.25 -0.89 39.25
CA GLY A 48 -1.14 -0.71 40.41
C GLY A 48 -1.68 0.72 40.56
N GLN A 49 -1.03 1.71 39.94
CA GLN A 49 -1.43 3.11 39.97
C GLN A 49 -2.47 3.45 38.90
N LEU A 50 -2.66 2.59 37.92
CA LEU A 50 -3.59 2.77 36.82
C LEU A 50 -4.93 2.09 37.12
N SER A 51 -6.03 2.85 37.01
CA SER A 51 -7.36 2.32 37.26
C SER A 51 -7.76 1.26 36.21
N PRO A 52 -8.62 0.28 36.58
CA PRO A 52 -9.19 -0.67 35.61
C PRO A 52 -9.92 0.01 34.44
N GLN A 53 -10.52 1.17 34.68
CA GLN A 53 -11.19 1.98 33.66
C GLN A 53 -10.20 2.49 32.63
N MET A 54 -9.03 3.01 33.04
CA MET A 54 -7.97 3.47 32.15
C MET A 54 -7.48 2.35 31.22
N TRP A 55 -7.27 1.13 31.73
CA TRP A 55 -6.87 -0.02 30.93
C TRP A 55 -7.93 -0.38 29.88
N ASN A 56 -9.23 -0.37 30.26
CA ASN A 56 -10.32 -0.63 29.33
C ASN A 56 -10.45 0.47 28.26
N GLU A 57 -10.26 1.74 28.63
CA GLU A 57 -10.26 2.83 27.66
C GLU A 57 -9.12 2.72 26.66
N VAL A 58 -7.91 2.42 27.12
CA VAL A 58 -6.74 2.23 26.26
C VAL A 58 -6.94 1.06 25.33
N ASP A 59 -7.45 -0.07 25.82
CA ASP A 59 -7.73 -1.25 24.99
C ASP A 59 -8.81 -0.96 23.93
N THR A 60 -9.91 -0.30 24.33
CA THR A 60 -10.98 0.09 23.41
C THR A 60 -10.49 1.08 22.35
N ARG A 61 -9.68 2.07 22.72
CA ARG A 61 -9.10 3.03 21.78
C ARG A 61 -8.07 2.38 20.87
N LEU A 62 -7.21 1.52 21.42
CA LEU A 62 -6.28 0.73 20.63
C LEU A 62 -7.03 -0.14 19.63
N ALA A 63 -8.07 -0.84 20.08
CA ALA A 63 -8.95 -1.61 19.21
C ALA A 63 -9.61 -0.73 18.14
N SER A 64 -10.09 0.45 18.47
CA SER A 64 -10.69 1.38 17.50
C SER A 64 -9.68 1.88 16.46
N ILE A 65 -8.44 2.22 16.86
CA ILE A 65 -7.38 2.65 15.92
C ILE A 65 -6.75 1.49 15.15
N THR A 66 -6.72 0.31 15.72
CA THR A 66 -6.29 -0.91 15.03
C THR A 66 -7.43 -1.55 14.23
N ASN A 67 -8.65 -1.51 14.75
CA ASN A 67 -9.89 -2.03 14.13
C ASN A 67 -10.60 -1.01 13.24
N ALA A 68 -10.22 0.26 13.23
CA ALA A 68 -10.62 1.17 12.14
C ALA A 68 -10.11 0.67 10.76
N GLN A 69 -9.23 -0.35 10.77
CA GLN A 69 -8.94 -1.19 9.62
C GLN A 69 -9.75 -2.51 9.59
N SER A 70 -10.54 -2.85 10.58
CA SER A 70 -11.19 -4.17 10.71
C SER A 70 -12.72 -4.16 10.77
N GLY A 71 -13.38 -3.05 10.43
CA GLY A 71 -14.82 -3.07 10.13
C GLY A 71 -15.16 -3.87 8.85
N TRP A 72 -14.16 -4.14 8.01
CA TRP A 72 -14.28 -4.94 6.79
C TRP A 72 -13.39 -6.18 6.91
N GLN A 73 -14.01 -7.33 7.12
CA GLN A 73 -13.33 -8.60 6.92
C GLN A 73 -13.20 -8.83 5.40
N ILE A 74 -11.97 -8.87 4.91
CA ILE A 74 -11.71 -9.25 3.53
C ILE A 74 -12.06 -10.73 3.41
N ARG A 75 -13.15 -11.04 2.70
CA ARG A 75 -13.47 -12.40 2.32
C ARG A 75 -12.78 -12.71 0.99
N GLU A 76 -12.17 -13.86 0.90
CA GLU A 76 -11.66 -14.38 -0.36
C GLU A 76 -12.85 -14.74 -1.27
N THR A 77 -13.19 -13.81 -2.15
CA THR A 77 -14.15 -14.00 -3.24
C THR A 77 -13.40 -14.53 -4.47
N ASP A 78 -14.13 -15.04 -5.47
CA ASP A 78 -13.51 -15.46 -6.75
C ASP A 78 -12.71 -14.33 -7.40
N ASN A 79 -13.21 -13.09 -7.34
CA ASN A 79 -12.49 -11.92 -7.82
C ASN A 79 -11.19 -11.68 -7.03
N PHE A 80 -11.22 -11.82 -5.70
CA PHE A 80 -10.03 -11.68 -4.86
C PHE A 80 -8.98 -12.73 -5.25
N SER A 81 -9.41 -14.00 -5.37
CA SER A 81 -8.53 -15.12 -5.72
C SER A 81 -7.93 -14.95 -7.12
N THR A 82 -8.71 -14.47 -8.09
CA THR A 82 -8.26 -14.18 -9.45
C THR A 82 -7.21 -13.07 -9.45
N ILE A 83 -7.48 -11.93 -8.79
CA ILE A 83 -6.52 -10.83 -8.72
C ILE A 83 -5.24 -11.27 -8.01
N LYS A 84 -5.35 -12.01 -6.91
CA LYS A 84 -4.21 -12.58 -6.17
C LYS A 84 -3.35 -13.48 -7.07
N ALA A 85 -3.97 -14.33 -7.88
CA ALA A 85 -3.26 -15.18 -8.83
C ALA A 85 -2.50 -14.37 -9.89
N ILE A 86 -3.12 -13.31 -10.44
CA ILE A 86 -2.48 -12.40 -11.40
C ILE A 86 -1.28 -11.68 -10.77
N VAL A 87 -1.45 -11.14 -9.56
CA VAL A 87 -0.35 -10.47 -8.84
C VAL A 87 0.80 -11.44 -8.58
N LYS A 88 0.49 -12.68 -8.18
CA LYS A 88 1.51 -13.70 -7.96
C LYS A 88 2.22 -14.09 -9.27
N THR A 89 1.49 -14.17 -10.37
CA THR A 89 2.10 -14.41 -11.69
C THR A 89 3.01 -13.24 -12.07
N ALA A 90 2.58 -12.00 -11.88
CA ALA A 90 3.39 -10.81 -12.11
C ALA A 90 4.69 -10.82 -11.27
N GLU A 91 4.60 -11.20 -10.00
CA GLU A 91 5.75 -11.37 -9.10
C GLU A 91 6.76 -12.39 -9.64
N GLN A 92 6.28 -13.52 -10.15
CA GLN A 92 7.11 -14.62 -10.64
C GLN A 92 7.75 -14.34 -12.01
N THR A 93 7.00 -13.70 -12.90
CA THR A 93 7.42 -13.50 -14.31
C THR A 93 8.04 -12.14 -14.58
N GLY A 94 7.86 -11.16 -13.67
CA GLY A 94 8.20 -9.77 -13.95
C GLY A 94 7.32 -9.12 -15.02
N GLY A 95 6.20 -9.75 -15.40
CA GLY A 95 5.32 -9.29 -16.48
C GLY A 95 4.47 -8.08 -16.12
N LEU A 96 3.94 -7.43 -17.17
CA LEU A 96 2.97 -6.35 -17.08
C LEU A 96 1.57 -6.89 -17.31
N TYR A 97 0.69 -6.74 -16.33
CA TYR A 97 -0.68 -7.26 -16.34
C TYR A 97 -1.69 -6.16 -16.11
N CYS A 98 -2.85 -6.30 -16.74
CA CYS A 98 -3.96 -5.36 -16.58
C CYS A 98 -5.22 -6.08 -16.09
N VAL A 99 -5.75 -5.65 -14.94
CA VAL A 99 -7.00 -6.16 -14.37
C VAL A 99 -8.10 -5.11 -14.55
N THR A 100 -9.06 -5.40 -15.41
CA THR A 100 -10.19 -4.51 -15.64
C THR A 100 -11.50 -5.11 -15.14
N GLY A 101 -12.42 -4.27 -14.74
CA GLY A 101 -13.74 -4.70 -14.29
C GLY A 101 -14.53 -3.54 -13.71
N GLU A 102 -15.81 -3.75 -13.48
CA GLU A 102 -16.71 -2.71 -12.97
C GLU A 102 -16.33 -2.20 -11.59
N THR A 103 -16.82 -1.01 -11.25
CA THR A 103 -16.67 -0.46 -9.90
C THR A 103 -17.37 -1.38 -8.89
N GLY A 104 -16.78 -1.56 -7.71
CA GLY A 104 -17.36 -2.43 -6.67
C GLY A 104 -16.88 -3.89 -6.69
N LEU A 105 -16.14 -4.34 -7.71
CA LEU A 105 -15.60 -5.72 -7.79
C LEU A 105 -14.44 -6.01 -6.81
N GLY A 106 -14.13 -5.10 -5.91
CA GLY A 106 -13.13 -5.32 -4.87
C GLY A 106 -11.66 -5.11 -5.30
N LYS A 107 -11.36 -4.61 -6.51
CA LYS A 107 -9.98 -4.41 -7.01
C LYS A 107 -9.09 -3.68 -6.03
N THR A 108 -9.47 -2.47 -5.64
CA THR A 108 -8.73 -1.64 -4.67
C THR A 108 -8.55 -2.31 -3.31
N VAL A 109 -9.59 -2.97 -2.81
CA VAL A 109 -9.53 -3.68 -1.52
C VAL A 109 -8.54 -4.84 -1.60
N THR A 110 -8.60 -5.60 -2.68
CA THR A 110 -7.68 -6.72 -2.92
C THR A 110 -6.24 -6.24 -3.06
N LEU A 111 -5.97 -5.20 -3.87
CA LEU A 111 -4.60 -4.68 -4.01
C LEU A 111 -4.04 -4.15 -2.69
N LYS A 112 -4.85 -3.43 -1.90
CA LYS A 112 -4.42 -2.96 -0.56
C LYS A 112 -4.16 -4.10 0.41
N ALA A 113 -4.88 -5.20 0.32
CA ALA A 113 -4.63 -6.40 1.12
C ALA A 113 -3.32 -7.06 0.71
N LEU A 114 -3.11 -7.25 -0.59
CA LEU A 114 -1.89 -7.84 -1.13
C LEU A 114 -0.66 -6.95 -0.89
N ALA A 115 -0.82 -5.64 -0.82
CA ALA A 115 0.23 -4.69 -0.48
C ALA A 115 0.75 -4.80 0.98
N GLN A 116 0.18 -5.69 1.79
CA GLN A 116 0.76 -6.04 3.09
C GLN A 116 1.95 -7.01 2.96
N GLU A 117 2.09 -7.68 1.82
CA GLU A 117 3.24 -8.49 1.49
C GLU A 117 4.49 -7.61 1.29
N PRO A 118 5.67 -8.01 1.79
CA PRO A 118 6.86 -7.14 1.79
C PRO A 118 7.41 -6.80 0.40
N ASN A 119 7.04 -7.57 -0.62
CA ASN A 119 7.50 -7.39 -2.00
C ASN A 119 6.47 -6.67 -2.89
N HIS A 120 5.34 -6.25 -2.33
CA HIS A 120 4.24 -5.62 -3.06
C HIS A 120 4.16 -4.13 -2.73
N HIS A 121 4.19 -3.28 -3.74
CA HIS A 121 4.22 -1.83 -3.61
C HIS A 121 2.98 -1.21 -4.25
N TYR A 122 2.09 -0.66 -3.41
CA TYR A 122 0.82 -0.11 -3.85
C TYR A 122 0.89 1.39 -4.09
N VAL A 123 0.35 1.83 -5.22
CA VAL A 123 0.19 3.25 -5.58
C VAL A 123 -1.21 3.48 -6.12
N LEU A 124 -1.93 4.40 -5.52
CA LEU A 124 -3.21 4.87 -6.04
C LEU A 124 -2.96 5.96 -7.08
N CYS A 125 -3.50 5.77 -8.28
CA CYS A 125 -3.48 6.78 -9.34
C CYS A 125 -4.66 7.74 -9.19
N GLU A 126 -4.36 9.02 -9.07
CA GLU A 126 -5.36 10.07 -8.87
C GLU A 126 -5.67 10.82 -10.16
N TYR A 127 -6.84 11.45 -10.20
CA TYR A 127 -7.23 12.30 -11.32
C TYR A 127 -6.27 13.49 -11.47
N LEU A 128 -5.99 13.92 -12.69
CA LEU A 128 -5.08 15.03 -13.03
C LEU A 128 -3.59 14.76 -12.73
N MET A 129 -3.22 13.55 -12.31
CA MET A 129 -1.82 13.20 -12.06
C MET A 129 -1.02 13.26 -13.36
N GLN A 130 0.01 14.11 -13.40
CA GLN A 130 0.93 14.22 -14.53
C GLN A 130 2.10 13.23 -14.40
N PRO A 131 2.90 12.97 -15.46
CA PRO A 131 4.02 12.02 -15.44
C PRO A 131 4.97 12.17 -14.25
N ARG A 132 5.38 13.41 -13.93
CA ARG A 132 6.24 13.65 -12.77
C ARG A 132 5.56 13.31 -11.44
N GLN A 133 4.26 13.58 -11.34
CA GLN A 133 3.49 13.28 -10.12
C GLN A 133 3.31 11.76 -9.94
N LEU A 134 3.13 11.01 -11.05
CA LEU A 134 3.10 9.55 -11.02
C LEU A 134 4.44 8.99 -10.53
N LEU A 135 5.57 9.44 -11.08
CA LEU A 135 6.90 9.04 -10.61
C LEU A 135 7.09 9.35 -9.12
N ALA A 136 6.70 10.55 -8.68
CA ALA A 136 6.80 10.95 -7.27
C ALA A 136 5.88 10.11 -6.37
N ALA A 137 4.69 9.72 -6.85
CA ALA A 137 3.78 8.84 -6.11
C ALA A 137 4.36 7.43 -5.98
N ILE A 138 4.98 6.89 -7.04
CA ILE A 138 5.68 5.61 -7.00
C ILE A 138 6.85 5.69 -6.00
N CYS A 139 7.71 6.72 -6.08
CA CYS A 139 8.81 6.90 -5.12
C CYS A 139 8.32 6.94 -3.68
N ARG A 140 7.20 7.63 -3.40
CA ARG A 140 6.58 7.66 -2.05
C ARG A 140 6.09 6.28 -1.61
N GLY A 141 5.49 5.52 -2.52
CA GLY A 141 5.04 4.14 -2.26
C GLY A 141 6.19 3.18 -1.99
N LEU A 142 7.38 3.48 -2.50
CA LEU A 142 8.63 2.73 -2.29
C LEU A 142 9.45 3.23 -1.11
N ASP A 143 9.03 4.32 -0.45
CA ASP A 143 9.78 5.02 0.62
C ASP A 143 11.19 5.45 0.18
N VAL A 144 11.29 5.95 -1.06
CA VAL A 144 12.53 6.52 -1.62
C VAL A 144 12.37 8.02 -1.89
N GLU A 145 13.50 8.71 -2.14
CA GLU A 145 13.50 10.15 -2.45
C GLU A 145 12.59 10.48 -3.64
N TYR A 146 11.59 11.34 -3.41
CA TYR A 146 10.54 11.71 -4.38
C TYR A 146 10.60 13.19 -4.81
N VAL A 147 11.67 13.91 -4.44
CA VAL A 147 11.92 15.29 -4.85
C VAL A 147 12.97 15.31 -5.95
N GLY A 148 12.73 16.07 -7.02
CA GLY A 148 13.69 16.20 -8.11
C GLY A 148 13.05 16.24 -9.49
N LYS A 149 13.91 16.17 -10.50
CA LYS A 149 13.53 16.09 -11.92
C LYS A 149 12.97 14.69 -12.23
N PRO A 150 12.11 14.54 -13.24
CA PRO A 150 11.54 13.22 -13.61
C PRO A 150 12.57 12.11 -13.79
N GLN A 151 13.74 12.44 -14.39
CA GLN A 151 14.80 11.46 -14.59
C GLN A 151 15.37 10.94 -13.26
N VAL A 152 15.57 11.80 -12.27
CA VAL A 152 16.06 11.41 -10.93
C VAL A 152 15.07 10.48 -10.24
N LEU A 153 13.77 10.79 -10.34
CA LEU A 153 12.72 9.95 -9.76
C LEU A 153 12.68 8.57 -10.43
N LEU A 154 12.79 8.53 -11.75
CA LEU A 154 12.86 7.28 -12.51
C LEU A 154 14.09 6.45 -12.10
N ASP A 155 15.25 7.08 -11.96
CA ASP A 155 16.47 6.39 -11.55
C ASP A 155 16.38 5.85 -10.11
N ASN A 156 15.71 6.58 -9.20
CA ASN A 156 15.44 6.11 -7.84
C ASN A 156 14.54 4.87 -7.83
N ILE A 157 13.46 4.87 -8.64
CA ILE A 157 12.57 3.72 -8.81
C ILE A 157 13.36 2.52 -9.35
N CYS A 158 14.12 2.71 -10.43
CA CYS A 158 14.92 1.65 -11.03
C CYS A 158 15.94 1.07 -10.05
N ARG A 159 16.65 1.94 -9.30
CA ARG A 159 17.63 1.52 -8.30
C ARG A 159 16.99 0.71 -7.18
N PHE A 160 15.81 1.09 -6.72
CA PHE A 160 15.07 0.35 -5.71
C PHE A 160 14.78 -1.09 -6.17
N PHE A 161 14.19 -1.25 -7.34
CA PHE A 161 13.82 -2.58 -7.87
C PHE A 161 15.03 -3.41 -8.32
N GLN A 162 16.18 -2.80 -8.57
CA GLN A 162 17.41 -3.53 -8.89
C GLN A 162 18.00 -4.27 -7.69
N GLN A 163 17.66 -3.88 -6.46
CA GLN A 163 18.20 -4.48 -5.24
C GLN A 163 17.63 -5.86 -4.92
N LYS A 164 16.39 -6.15 -5.35
CA LYS A 164 15.67 -7.40 -5.07
C LYS A 164 14.97 -7.89 -6.33
N ARG A 165 14.78 -9.19 -6.42
CA ARG A 165 13.93 -9.82 -7.45
C ARG A 165 12.53 -10.11 -6.88
N GLN A 166 11.60 -10.46 -7.75
CA GLN A 166 10.24 -10.85 -7.39
C GLN A 166 9.51 -9.74 -6.61
N GLN A 167 9.60 -8.53 -7.14
CA GLN A 167 8.87 -7.38 -6.64
C GLN A 167 7.65 -7.13 -7.53
N VAL A 168 6.60 -6.53 -6.99
CA VAL A 168 5.42 -6.13 -7.76
C VAL A 168 5.04 -4.69 -7.46
N LEU A 169 4.88 -3.91 -8.52
CA LEU A 169 4.29 -2.57 -8.47
C LEU A 169 2.80 -2.65 -8.80
N LEU A 170 1.96 -2.32 -7.85
CA LEU A 170 0.51 -2.34 -7.94
C LEU A 170 0.00 -0.93 -8.19
N LEU A 171 -0.40 -0.62 -9.42
CA LEU A 171 -0.94 0.69 -9.82
C LEU A 171 -2.46 0.60 -9.91
N ASP A 172 -3.15 1.23 -8.97
CA ASP A 172 -4.61 1.20 -8.87
C ASP A 172 -5.26 2.40 -9.55
N ASP A 173 -6.39 2.15 -10.21
CA ASP A 173 -7.21 3.17 -10.90
C ASP A 173 -6.48 3.93 -12.04
N VAL A 174 -5.59 3.23 -12.77
CA VAL A 174 -4.79 3.85 -13.84
C VAL A 174 -5.64 4.44 -14.98
N GLY A 175 -6.89 4.05 -15.13
CA GLY A 175 -7.80 4.62 -16.11
C GLY A 175 -8.07 6.13 -15.97
N LYS A 176 -7.64 6.72 -14.86
CA LYS A 176 -7.71 8.17 -14.58
C LYS A 176 -6.51 8.95 -15.12
N LEU A 177 -5.47 8.26 -15.56
CA LEU A 177 -4.22 8.86 -15.99
C LEU A 177 -4.27 9.35 -17.42
N PRO A 178 -3.58 10.45 -17.76
CA PRO A 178 -3.37 10.88 -19.14
C PRO A 178 -2.39 9.94 -19.88
N ASN A 179 -2.41 9.98 -21.22
CA ASN A 179 -1.62 9.10 -22.08
C ASN A 179 -0.11 9.13 -21.79
N GLU A 180 0.41 10.28 -21.41
CA GLU A 180 1.82 10.47 -21.09
C GLU A 180 2.25 9.64 -19.88
N CYS A 181 1.35 9.36 -18.96
CA CYS A 181 1.62 8.51 -17.81
C CYS A 181 1.79 7.04 -18.21
N TYR A 182 1.06 6.55 -19.19
CA TYR A 182 1.25 5.18 -19.70
C TYR A 182 2.62 4.99 -20.33
N ARG A 183 3.15 6.01 -21.03
CA ARG A 183 4.53 5.99 -21.53
C ARG A 183 5.55 5.89 -20.41
N VAL A 184 5.29 6.55 -19.27
CA VAL A 184 6.16 6.44 -18.08
C VAL A 184 6.08 5.03 -17.49
N ILE A 185 4.89 4.43 -17.40
CA ILE A 185 4.72 3.06 -16.93
C ILE A 185 5.48 2.08 -17.84
N GLN A 186 5.34 2.23 -19.16
CA GLN A 186 6.08 1.42 -20.13
C GLN A 186 7.59 1.60 -19.97
N LEU A 187 8.08 2.85 -19.86
CA LEU A 187 9.50 3.13 -19.65
C LEU A 187 10.05 2.49 -18.37
N ILE A 188 9.25 2.48 -17.28
CA ILE A 188 9.61 1.78 -16.04
C ILE A 188 9.71 0.27 -16.31
N TYR A 189 8.70 -0.31 -16.97
CA TYR A 189 8.68 -1.74 -17.30
C TYR A 189 9.89 -2.15 -18.15
N ASP A 190 10.19 -1.41 -19.23
CA ASP A 190 11.32 -1.68 -20.12
C ASP A 190 12.66 -1.61 -19.36
N LYS A 191 12.81 -0.67 -18.42
CA LYS A 191 14.04 -0.53 -17.62
C LYS A 191 14.19 -1.61 -16.55
N LEU A 192 13.11 -2.11 -16.00
CA LEU A 192 13.12 -3.11 -14.93
C LEU A 192 13.22 -4.54 -15.46
N GLY A 193 12.65 -4.82 -16.64
CA GLY A 193 12.57 -6.15 -17.19
C GLY A 193 11.92 -7.14 -16.21
N GLU A 194 12.40 -8.36 -16.16
CA GLU A 194 11.88 -9.43 -15.30
C GLU A 194 12.09 -9.23 -13.79
N ARG A 195 12.62 -8.08 -13.36
CA ARG A 195 12.94 -7.82 -11.93
C ARG A 195 11.72 -7.43 -11.11
N CYS A 196 10.74 -6.79 -11.76
CA CYS A 196 9.54 -6.29 -11.11
C CYS A 196 8.33 -6.48 -12.02
N GLY A 197 7.34 -7.23 -11.53
CA GLY A 197 6.05 -7.28 -12.17
C GLY A 197 5.27 -5.98 -11.98
N ILE A 198 4.46 -5.61 -12.94
CA ILE A 198 3.57 -4.44 -12.84
C ILE A 198 2.13 -4.90 -13.02
N VAL A 199 1.26 -4.56 -12.09
CA VAL A 199 -0.17 -4.84 -12.20
C VAL A 199 -0.94 -3.53 -12.22
N LEU A 200 -1.62 -3.30 -13.32
CA LEU A 200 -2.51 -2.15 -13.54
C LEU A 200 -3.94 -2.54 -13.22
N THR A 201 -4.68 -1.70 -12.49
CA THR A 201 -6.12 -1.90 -12.35
C THR A 201 -6.91 -0.70 -12.83
N GLY A 202 -8.13 -0.98 -13.29
CA GLY A 202 -9.04 0.06 -13.74
C GLY A 202 -10.45 -0.47 -14.03
N THR A 203 -11.30 0.40 -14.52
CA THR A 203 -12.63 0.04 -15.01
C THR A 203 -12.54 -0.48 -16.45
N ASN A 204 -13.66 -0.94 -17.00
CA ASN A 204 -13.75 -1.33 -18.41
C ASN A 204 -13.38 -0.21 -19.38
N TYR A 205 -13.47 1.05 -18.94
CA TYR A 205 -12.98 2.20 -19.69
C TYR A 205 -11.47 2.09 -19.99
N LEU A 206 -10.66 1.62 -19.03
CA LEU A 206 -9.22 1.41 -19.23
C LEU A 206 -8.95 0.47 -20.40
N LYS A 207 -9.64 -0.69 -20.45
CA LYS A 207 -9.51 -1.65 -21.55
C LYS A 207 -9.82 -1.00 -22.89
N GLN A 208 -10.95 -0.29 -22.98
CA GLN A 208 -11.37 0.39 -24.22
C GLN A 208 -10.36 1.48 -24.62
N HIS A 209 -9.82 2.21 -23.64
CA HIS A 209 -8.83 3.24 -23.87
C HIS A 209 -7.52 2.66 -24.43
N LEU A 210 -6.98 1.63 -23.81
CA LEU A 210 -5.76 0.94 -24.26
C LEU A 210 -5.94 0.36 -25.68
N LEU A 211 -7.08 -0.27 -25.98
CA LEU A 211 -7.38 -0.80 -27.32
C LEU A 211 -7.47 0.31 -28.38
N LYS A 212 -8.07 1.45 -28.05
CA LYS A 212 -8.12 2.61 -28.96
C LYS A 212 -6.73 3.20 -29.22
N CYS A 213 -5.91 3.30 -28.18
CA CYS A 213 -4.54 3.78 -28.32
C CYS A 213 -3.68 2.82 -29.16
N ALA A 214 -3.83 1.51 -28.98
CA ALA A 214 -3.14 0.49 -29.77
C ALA A 214 -3.58 0.52 -31.26
N ALA A 215 -4.88 0.66 -31.52
CA ALA A 215 -5.43 0.74 -32.89
C ALA A 215 -5.01 2.03 -33.62
N ALA A 216 -4.82 3.13 -32.91
CA ALA A 216 -4.41 4.41 -33.47
C ALA A 216 -2.89 4.52 -33.71
N ASP A 217 -2.12 3.48 -33.42
CA ASP A 217 -0.64 3.42 -33.50
C ASP A 217 0.07 4.60 -32.80
N LYS A 218 -0.63 5.22 -31.85
CA LYS A 218 -0.15 6.41 -31.16
C LYS A 218 0.90 6.12 -30.09
N MET A 219 1.09 4.86 -29.76
CA MET A 219 2.12 4.37 -28.83
C MET A 219 2.33 2.87 -29.05
N SER A 220 3.47 2.34 -28.62
CA SER A 220 3.77 0.89 -28.58
C SER A 220 2.89 0.13 -27.58
N PHE A 221 1.59 0.42 -27.53
CA PHE A 221 0.63 -0.26 -26.64
C PHE A 221 0.35 -1.71 -27.03
N ARG A 222 0.96 -2.21 -28.09
CA ARG A 222 0.81 -3.60 -28.50
C ARG A 222 1.44 -4.59 -27.51
N GLU A 223 2.26 -4.06 -26.58
CA GLU A 223 2.98 -4.83 -25.57
C GLU A 223 2.38 -4.64 -24.14
N LEU A 224 1.37 -3.79 -24.00
CA LEU A 224 0.56 -3.62 -22.79
C LEU A 224 -0.73 -4.45 -22.90
#